data_cd0d0be183bdea9d24058d39b719cffd
#
_entry.id   cd0d0be183bdea9d24058d39b719cffd
#
_cell.length_a   1.000
_cell.length_b   1.000
_cell.length_c   1.000
_cell.angle_alpha   90.00
_cell.angle_beta   90.00
_cell.angle_gamma   90.00
#
_symmetry.space_group_name_H-M   'P 1'
#
loop_
_entity.id
_entity.type
_entity.pdbx_description
1 polymer ?
#
loop_
_entity_poly.entity_id
_entity_poly.type
_entity_poly.pdbx_seq_one_letter_code
_entity_poly.pdbx_strand_id
1 'polypeptide(L)'
;MGRYVNKKLKISWNEELAEHYGIVLSKAGYQVEKYGDDGSDEGSLDFGCEITPAEGKTIKQDIVLYGVVLDSKGRIICRSDSCRLYAKDFYIEKLWSTGMCVNLKKLSEIKIYIEAL
;
A
#
# COMPACT_ATOMS: atom_id res chain seq x y z
N MET A 1 22.73 -5.21 -10.13
CA MET A 1 21.81 -4.10 -10.42
C MET A 1 20.42 -4.63 -10.76
N GLY A 2 19.39 -4.05 -10.20
CA GLY A 2 18.02 -4.46 -10.47
C GLY A 2 17.46 -3.84 -11.74
N ARG A 3 16.35 -4.36 -12.20
CA ARG A 3 15.62 -3.81 -13.34
C ARG A 3 14.13 -3.88 -13.06
N TYR A 4 13.39 -2.92 -13.59
CA TYR A 4 11.95 -2.90 -13.43
C TYR A 4 11.29 -3.97 -14.28
N VAL A 5 10.28 -4.62 -13.73
CA VAL A 5 9.52 -5.64 -14.43
C VAL A 5 8.05 -5.26 -14.44
N ASN A 6 7.38 -5.65 -15.52
CA ASN A 6 5.97 -5.36 -15.70
C ASN A 6 5.13 -6.50 -15.15
N LYS A 7 4.86 -6.46 -13.85
CA LYS A 7 4.02 -7.46 -13.20
C LYS A 7 2.69 -6.81 -12.80
N LYS A 8 1.60 -7.43 -13.18
CA LYS A 8 0.27 -6.92 -12.83
C LYS A 8 -0.10 -7.32 -11.41
N LEU A 9 -0.36 -6.32 -10.59
CA LEU A 9 -0.81 -6.49 -9.22
C LEU A 9 -2.09 -5.70 -9.02
N LYS A 10 -2.98 -6.23 -8.19
CA LYS A 10 -4.18 -5.53 -7.79
C LYS A 10 -3.88 -4.78 -6.50
N ILE A 11 -4.20 -3.48 -6.46
CA ILE A 11 -4.19 -2.70 -5.23
C ILE A 11 -5.64 -2.41 -4.86
N SER A 12 -6.02 -2.75 -3.65
CA SER A 12 -7.40 -2.56 -3.20
C SER A 12 -7.46 -2.12 -1.75
N TRP A 13 -8.59 -1.56 -1.38
CA TRP A 13 -8.93 -1.18 0.00
C TRP A 13 -10.43 -1.21 0.13
N ASN A 14 -10.90 -1.11 1.37
CA ASN A 14 -12.34 -1.09 1.64
C ASN A 14 -12.85 0.35 1.50
N GLU A 15 -13.56 0.63 0.41
CA GLU A 15 -14.09 1.96 0.11
C GLU A 15 -15.11 2.43 1.16
N GLU A 16 -15.94 1.53 1.65
CA GLU A 16 -16.91 1.87 2.68
C GLU A 16 -16.24 2.32 3.96
N LEU A 17 -15.15 1.65 4.31
CA LEU A 17 -14.37 1.98 5.50
C LEU A 17 -13.66 3.32 5.34
N ALA A 18 -13.09 3.57 4.15
CA ALA A 18 -12.48 4.87 3.86
C ALA A 18 -13.50 5.99 4.00
N GLU A 19 -14.68 5.79 3.44
CA GLU A 19 -15.77 6.74 3.53
C GLU A 19 -16.21 6.96 4.99
N HIS A 20 -16.31 5.87 5.76
CA HIS A 20 -16.65 5.93 7.18
C HIS A 20 -15.66 6.81 7.96
N TYR A 21 -14.38 6.71 7.67
CA TYR A 21 -13.36 7.53 8.34
C TYR A 21 -13.20 8.92 7.73
N GLY A 22 -13.87 9.19 6.62
CA GLY A 22 -13.84 10.51 5.98
C GLY A 22 -12.57 10.76 5.17
N ILE A 23 -11.99 9.72 4.57
CA ILE A 23 -10.80 9.84 3.74
C ILE A 23 -11.05 9.32 2.33
N VAL A 24 -10.22 9.80 1.40
CA VAL A 24 -10.19 9.35 0.02
C VAL A 24 -8.78 8.89 -0.30
N LEU A 25 -8.65 7.67 -0.78
CA LEU A 25 -7.38 7.15 -1.28
C LEU A 25 -7.37 7.29 -2.80
N SER A 26 -6.28 7.83 -3.33
CA SER A 26 -6.15 8.07 -4.76
C SER A 26 -4.70 7.88 -5.20
N LYS A 27 -4.49 7.92 -6.51
CA LYS A 27 -3.15 7.82 -7.10
C LYS A 27 -2.38 6.59 -6.60
N ALA A 28 -3.08 5.49 -6.41
CA ALA A 28 -2.45 4.24 -6.00
C ALA A 28 -1.58 3.71 -7.13
N GLY A 29 -0.40 3.25 -6.77
CA GLY A 29 0.52 2.70 -7.75
C GLY A 29 1.57 1.83 -7.11
N TYR A 30 2.29 1.12 -7.95
CA TYR A 30 3.35 0.24 -7.49
C TYR A 30 4.43 0.10 -8.56
N GLN A 31 5.60 -0.38 -8.12
CA GLN A 31 6.73 -0.62 -9.01
C GLN A 31 7.46 -1.86 -8.51
N VAL A 32 7.81 -2.74 -9.41
CA VAL A 32 8.48 -4.01 -9.09
C VAL A 32 9.83 -4.03 -9.77
N GLU A 33 10.86 -4.36 -9.02
CA GLU A 33 12.22 -4.44 -9.52
C GLU A 33 12.79 -5.84 -9.25
N LYS A 34 13.35 -6.46 -10.29
CA LYS A 34 13.97 -7.77 -10.16
C LYS A 34 15.47 -7.60 -9.95
N TYR A 35 16.04 -8.33 -9.01
CA TYR A 35 17.47 -8.31 -8.74
C TYR A 35 18.19 -9.42 -9.50
N GLY A 36 19.31 -9.04 -10.13
CA GLY A 36 20.19 -9.99 -10.77
C GLY A 36 19.64 -10.69 -12.00
N ASP A 37 20.49 -11.46 -12.65
CA ASP A 37 20.16 -12.22 -13.85
C ASP A 37 20.44 -13.72 -13.66
N ASP A 38 20.49 -14.16 -12.42
CA ASP A 38 20.87 -15.53 -12.05
C ASP A 38 19.70 -16.51 -12.03
N GLY A 39 18.53 -16.06 -12.47
CA GLY A 39 17.33 -16.89 -12.43
C GLY A 39 16.60 -16.84 -11.10
N SER A 40 17.11 -16.06 -10.15
CA SER A 40 16.44 -15.84 -8.87
C SER A 40 15.13 -15.06 -9.08
N ASP A 41 14.14 -15.36 -8.25
CA ASP A 41 12.86 -14.65 -8.25
C ASP A 41 12.83 -13.53 -7.21
N GLU A 42 13.97 -13.20 -6.66
CA GLU A 42 14.05 -12.13 -5.66
C GLU A 42 14.00 -10.76 -6.30
N GLY A 43 13.35 -9.85 -5.60
CA GLY A 43 13.27 -8.48 -6.03
C GLY A 43 12.72 -7.58 -4.96
N SER A 44 12.31 -6.39 -5.34
CA SER A 44 11.72 -5.43 -4.42
C SER A 44 10.40 -4.90 -4.97
N LEU A 45 9.56 -4.47 -4.06
CA LEU A 45 8.27 -3.87 -4.35
C LEU A 45 8.21 -2.51 -3.69
N ASP A 46 7.83 -1.51 -4.47
CA ASP A 46 7.46 -0.19 -3.97
C ASP A 46 5.99 0.00 -4.27
N PHE A 47 5.23 0.53 -3.32
CA PHE A 47 3.83 0.86 -3.58
C PHE A 47 3.35 1.97 -2.66
N GLY A 48 2.24 2.58 -3.03
CA GLY A 48 1.65 3.60 -2.20
C GLY A 48 0.43 4.23 -2.81
N CYS A 49 -0.10 5.19 -2.07
CA CYS A 49 -1.25 5.99 -2.50
C CYS A 49 -1.23 7.33 -1.79
N GLU A 50 -2.02 8.26 -2.32
CA GLU A 50 -2.25 9.55 -1.68
C GLU A 50 -3.52 9.46 -0.84
N ILE A 51 -3.50 10.07 0.33
CA ILE A 51 -4.64 10.07 1.26
C ILE A 51 -5.04 11.51 1.52
N THR A 52 -6.30 11.83 1.24
CA THR A 52 -6.83 13.18 1.47
C THR A 52 -8.13 13.07 2.28
N PRO A 53 -8.51 14.14 3.01
CA PRO A 53 -9.83 14.15 3.64
C PRO A 53 -10.90 14.20 2.56
N ALA A 54 -12.05 13.60 2.84
CA ALA A 54 -13.19 13.70 1.94
C ALA A 54 -13.59 15.17 1.82
N GLU A 55 -14.11 15.54 0.66
CA GLU A 55 -14.44 16.93 0.35
C GLU A 55 -15.27 17.60 1.45
N GLY A 56 -14.79 18.76 1.90
CA GLY A 56 -15.47 19.55 2.92
C GLY A 56 -15.48 18.91 4.30
N LYS A 57 -14.67 17.85 4.52
CA LYS A 57 -14.71 17.10 5.78
C LYS A 57 -13.35 17.05 6.44
N THR A 58 -13.37 16.78 7.73
CA THR A 58 -12.18 16.46 8.52
C THR A 58 -12.40 15.08 9.12
N ILE A 59 -11.31 14.37 9.39
CA ILE A 59 -11.45 13.09 10.08
C ILE A 59 -11.74 13.37 11.56
N LYS A 60 -12.55 12.52 12.16
CA LYS A 60 -13.02 12.72 13.55
C LYS A 60 -12.19 11.96 14.58
N GLN A 61 -11.33 11.09 14.15
CA GLN A 61 -10.50 10.28 15.02
C GLN A 61 -9.19 9.96 14.34
N ASP A 62 -8.20 9.61 15.13
CA ASP A 62 -6.91 9.18 14.61
C ASP A 62 -7.05 7.80 13.98
N ILE A 63 -6.43 7.60 12.83
CA ILE A 63 -6.47 6.33 12.11
C ILE A 63 -5.08 5.96 11.61
N VAL A 64 -4.92 4.70 11.27
CA VAL A 64 -3.67 4.19 10.71
C VAL A 64 -3.96 3.38 9.46
N LEU A 65 -3.09 3.56 8.45
CA LEU A 65 -3.16 2.80 7.21
C LEU A 65 -1.85 2.04 7.03
N TYR A 66 -1.95 0.86 6.46
CA TYR A 66 -0.79 0.07 6.08
C TYR A 66 -1.16 -0.87 4.94
N GLY A 67 -0.15 -1.29 4.19
CA GLY A 67 -0.35 -2.22 3.10
C GLY A 67 0.12 -3.62 3.47
N VAL A 68 -0.61 -4.61 2.98
CA VAL A 68 -0.28 -6.02 3.15
C VAL A 68 -0.15 -6.63 1.77
N VAL A 69 0.95 -7.33 1.53
CA VAL A 69 1.21 -7.99 0.25
C VAL A 69 0.83 -9.44 0.36
N LEU A 70 0.01 -9.89 -0.58
CA LEU A 70 -0.58 -11.24 -0.54
C LEU A 70 -0.15 -12.05 -1.76
N ASP A 71 -0.09 -13.38 -1.58
CA ASP A 71 0.10 -14.32 -2.68
C ASP A 71 -1.26 -14.67 -3.31
N SER A 72 -1.24 -15.53 -4.33
CA SER A 72 -2.46 -15.92 -5.05
C SER A 72 -3.46 -16.68 -4.20
N LYS A 73 -3.02 -17.20 -3.06
CA LYS A 73 -3.89 -17.93 -2.12
C LYS A 73 -4.37 -17.04 -0.98
N GLY A 74 -4.07 -15.73 -1.03
CA GLY A 74 -4.48 -14.81 0.00
C GLY A 74 -3.61 -14.83 1.26
N ARG A 75 -2.45 -15.47 1.19
CA ARG A 75 -1.54 -15.54 2.35
C ARG A 75 -0.64 -14.30 2.37
N ILE A 76 -0.34 -13.82 3.55
CA ILE A 76 0.49 -12.64 3.75
C ILE A 76 1.96 -12.98 3.45
N ILE A 77 2.56 -12.23 2.52
CA ILE A 77 3.98 -12.33 2.21
C ILE A 77 4.77 -11.33 3.04
N CYS A 78 4.29 -10.08 3.09
CA CYS A 78 4.94 -9.02 3.85
C CYS A 78 3.97 -7.88 4.11
N ARG A 79 4.40 -6.94 4.94
CA ARG A 79 3.59 -5.82 5.38
C ARG A 79 4.41 -4.55 5.33
N SER A 80 3.79 -3.45 4.92
CA SER A 80 4.46 -2.15 4.89
C SER A 80 4.52 -1.51 6.27
N ASP A 81 5.30 -0.45 6.37
CA ASP A 81 5.23 0.45 7.52
C ASP A 81 3.86 1.11 7.56
N SER A 82 3.47 1.54 8.75
CA SER A 82 2.18 2.19 8.97
C SER A 82 2.27 3.69 8.71
N CYS A 83 1.19 4.23 8.17
CA CYS A 83 0.99 5.67 8.01
C CYS A 83 -0.09 6.11 8.98
N ARG A 84 0.26 6.95 9.94
CA ARG A 84 -0.68 7.42 10.95
C ARG A 84 -1.24 8.78 10.57
N LEU A 85 -2.56 8.91 10.66
CA LEU A 85 -3.26 10.16 10.40
C LEU A 85 -3.89 10.65 11.70
N TYR A 86 -3.45 11.81 12.16
CA TYR A 86 -3.97 12.41 13.38
C TYR A 86 -5.05 13.42 13.03
N ALA A 87 -6.24 13.25 13.58
CA ALA A 87 -7.38 14.10 13.26
C ALA A 87 -7.07 15.59 13.42
N LYS A 88 -6.22 15.91 14.37
CA LYS A 88 -5.82 17.28 14.67
C LYS A 88 -5.06 17.96 13.53
N ASP A 89 -4.21 17.19 12.83
CA ASP A 89 -3.23 17.76 11.90
C ASP A 89 -3.43 17.29 10.44
N PHE A 90 -4.32 16.34 10.23
CA PHE A 90 -4.42 15.70 8.93
C PHE A 90 -4.91 16.67 7.85
N TYR A 91 -4.11 16.79 6.81
CA TYR A 91 -4.46 17.57 5.63
C TYR A 91 -4.28 16.75 4.37
N ILE A 92 -3.09 16.24 4.15
CA ILE A 92 -2.76 15.35 3.04
C ILE A 92 -1.59 14.48 3.45
N GLU A 93 -1.66 13.19 3.17
CA GLU A 93 -0.59 12.27 3.48
C GLU A 93 -0.39 11.28 2.34
N LYS A 94 0.75 10.64 2.37
CA LYS A 94 1.07 9.58 1.43
C LYS A 94 1.46 8.33 2.19
N LEU A 95 0.78 7.24 1.88
CA LEU A 95 1.27 5.93 2.28
C LEU A 95 2.22 5.50 1.17
N TRP A 96 3.50 5.39 1.50
CA TRP A 96 4.49 4.97 0.52
C TRP A 96 5.50 4.05 1.17
N SER A 97 5.68 2.88 0.58
CA SER A 97 6.61 1.88 1.06
C SER A 97 7.56 1.51 -0.06
N THR A 98 8.86 1.54 0.23
CA THR A 98 9.89 1.28 -0.77
C THR A 98 10.82 0.16 -0.33
N GLY A 99 11.38 -0.55 -1.32
CA GLY A 99 12.44 -1.53 -1.07
C GLY A 99 12.00 -2.76 -0.31
N MET A 100 10.73 -3.12 -0.37
CA MET A 100 10.25 -4.34 0.28
C MET A 100 10.79 -5.56 -0.45
N CYS A 101 11.59 -6.38 0.23
CA CYS A 101 12.12 -7.60 -0.35
C CYS A 101 11.03 -8.63 -0.53
N VAL A 102 10.86 -9.11 -1.75
CA VAL A 102 9.76 -10.02 -2.09
C VAL A 102 10.22 -11.10 -3.06
N ASN A 103 9.49 -12.21 -3.05
CA ASN A 103 9.62 -13.23 -4.09
C ASN A 103 8.64 -12.89 -5.20
N LEU A 104 9.15 -12.56 -6.37
CA LEU A 104 8.34 -12.07 -7.49
C LEU A 104 7.27 -13.05 -7.97
N LYS A 105 7.53 -14.35 -7.86
CA LYS A 105 6.55 -15.37 -8.26
C LYS A 105 5.35 -15.42 -7.33
N LYS A 106 5.52 -14.99 -6.08
CA LYS A 106 4.45 -15.05 -5.08
C LYS A 106 3.59 -13.81 -5.05
N LEU A 107 4.04 -12.73 -5.64
CA LEU A 107 3.29 -11.47 -5.63
C LEU A 107 1.97 -11.62 -6.39
N SER A 108 0.88 -11.25 -5.77
CA SER A 108 -0.44 -11.29 -6.40
C SER A 108 -1.26 -10.03 -6.14
N GLU A 109 -1.30 -9.58 -4.89
CA GLU A 109 -2.20 -8.50 -4.51
C GLU A 109 -1.61 -7.64 -3.39
N ILE A 110 -1.96 -6.37 -3.39
CA ILE A 110 -1.65 -5.44 -2.30
C ILE A 110 -2.99 -4.95 -1.74
N LYS A 111 -3.20 -5.17 -0.44
CA LYS A 111 -4.39 -4.65 0.25
C LYS A 111 -3.97 -3.56 1.21
N ILE A 112 -4.66 -2.43 1.15
CA ILE A 112 -4.45 -1.34 2.09
C ILE A 112 -5.52 -1.44 3.16
N TYR A 113 -5.09 -1.56 4.42
CA TYR A 113 -5.98 -1.64 5.56
C TYR A 113 -6.07 -0.30 6.25
N ILE A 114 -7.26 0.01 6.74
CA ILE A 114 -7.57 1.24 7.44
C ILE A 114 -8.14 0.84 8.80
N GLU A 115 -7.52 1.32 9.87
CA GLU A 115 -7.92 0.96 11.23
C GLU A 115 -7.97 2.19 12.12
N ALA A 116 -8.81 2.14 13.15
CA ALA A 116 -8.80 3.15 14.20
C ALA A 116 -7.48 3.01 14.98
N LEU A 117 -6.88 4.12 15.26
CA LEU A 117 -5.62 4.14 15.99
C LEU A 117 -5.86 3.98 17.50
#